data_56226ceeee3c8ce0558f1b36611e4ae0
#
_entry.id   56226ceeee3c8ce0558f1b36611e4ae0
#
_cell.length_a   1.000
_cell.length_b   1.000
_cell.length_c   1.000
_cell.angle_alpha   90.00
_cell.angle_beta   90.00
_cell.angle_gamma   90.00
#
_symmetry.space_group_name_H-M   'P 1'
#
loop_
_entity.id
_entity.type
_entity.pdbx_description
1 polymer ?
#
loop_
_entity_poly.entity_id
_entity_poly.type
_entity_poly.pdbx_seq_one_letter_code
_entity_poly.pdbx_strand_id
1 'polypeptide(L)'
;MYDIGSRLKDIRIKRGLTQKVLAKRINKSVSAISGYESNVQTPPTDVLISIAQVLHVPITYFVDLSSEISYSAKGLSDEQRKFLDLFFEEITTPSETSEELSNRQIEIVRQLLILFSNH
;
A
#
# COMPACT_ATOMS: atom_id res chain seq x y z
N MET A 1 -6.04 11.13 11.43
CA MET A 1 -4.91 10.18 11.46
C MET A 1 -5.28 8.90 10.72
N TYR A 2 -4.40 8.42 9.88
CA TYR A 2 -4.67 7.25 9.07
C TYR A 2 -4.43 5.97 9.88
N ASP A 3 -5.45 5.16 10.01
CA ASP A 3 -5.39 3.94 10.85
C ASP A 3 -5.22 2.71 9.97
N ILE A 4 -3.97 2.29 9.76
CA ILE A 4 -3.61 1.12 8.95
C ILE A 4 -4.19 -0.14 9.58
N GLY A 5 -4.12 -0.26 10.91
CA GLY A 5 -4.56 -1.45 11.62
C GLY A 5 -6.05 -1.73 11.45
N SER A 6 -6.89 -0.71 11.64
CA SER A 6 -8.34 -0.84 11.45
C SER A 6 -8.68 -1.20 10.01
N ARG A 7 -8.04 -0.57 9.05
CA ARG A 7 -8.26 -0.86 7.63
C ARG A 7 -7.82 -2.27 7.26
N LEU A 8 -6.70 -2.73 7.80
CA LEU A 8 -6.23 -4.10 7.61
C LEU A 8 -7.23 -5.10 8.14
N LYS A 9 -7.69 -4.90 9.36
CA LYS A 9 -8.68 -5.78 9.98
C LYS A 9 -9.98 -5.83 9.18
N ASP A 10 -10.50 -4.66 8.78
CA ASP A 10 -11.75 -4.55 8.04
C ASP A 10 -11.68 -5.30 6.71
N ILE A 11 -10.62 -5.08 5.91
CA ILE A 11 -10.52 -5.73 4.61
C ILE A 11 -10.23 -7.22 4.76
N ARG A 12 -9.45 -7.62 5.77
CA ARG A 12 -9.21 -9.03 6.05
C ARG A 12 -10.52 -9.76 6.31
N ILE A 13 -11.37 -9.21 7.16
CA ILE A 13 -12.67 -9.79 7.50
C ILE A 13 -13.58 -9.84 6.26
N LYS A 14 -13.60 -8.77 5.48
CA LYS A 14 -14.37 -8.74 4.21
C LYS A 14 -13.95 -9.82 3.23
N ARG A 15 -12.66 -10.16 3.20
CA ARG A 15 -12.14 -11.23 2.35
C ARG A 15 -12.32 -12.62 2.96
N GLY A 16 -12.89 -12.71 4.16
CA GLY A 16 -13.15 -13.99 4.83
C GLY A 16 -11.89 -14.68 5.35
N LEU A 17 -10.82 -13.93 5.60
CA LEU A 17 -9.56 -14.50 6.08
C LEU A 17 -9.41 -14.32 7.59
N THR A 18 -8.85 -15.36 8.24
CA THR A 18 -8.41 -15.25 9.63
C THR A 18 -7.02 -14.61 9.68
N GLN A 19 -6.63 -14.14 10.84
CA GLN A 19 -5.26 -13.66 11.07
C GLN A 19 -4.23 -14.74 10.73
N LYS A 20 -4.52 -15.98 11.10
CA LYS A 20 -3.64 -17.13 10.83
C LYS A 20 -3.43 -17.37 9.34
N VAL A 21 -4.51 -17.33 8.57
CA VAL A 21 -4.43 -17.54 7.11
C VAL A 21 -3.67 -16.41 6.44
N LEU A 22 -3.94 -15.17 6.81
CA LEU A 22 -3.22 -14.03 6.26
C LEU A 22 -1.73 -14.11 6.61
N ALA A 23 -1.40 -14.41 7.87
CA ALA A 23 -0.02 -14.54 8.32
C ALA A 23 0.73 -15.59 7.49
N LYS A 24 0.10 -16.73 7.24
CA LYS A 24 0.70 -17.80 6.45
C LYS A 24 0.96 -17.34 5.01
N ARG A 25 0.02 -16.63 4.41
CA ARG A 25 0.14 -16.18 3.01
C ARG A 25 1.25 -15.16 2.79
N ILE A 26 1.55 -14.34 3.79
CA ILE A 26 2.63 -13.35 3.70
C ILE A 26 3.89 -13.78 4.44
N ASN A 27 3.92 -15.02 4.90
CA ASN A 27 5.06 -15.62 5.61
C ASN A 27 5.47 -14.83 6.86
N LYS A 28 4.48 -14.48 7.66
CA LYS A 28 4.65 -13.78 8.94
C LYS A 28 3.94 -14.54 10.05
N SER A 29 4.20 -14.17 11.32
CA SER A 29 3.52 -14.77 12.45
C SER A 29 2.13 -14.15 12.66
N VAL A 30 1.24 -14.89 13.32
CA VAL A 30 -0.06 -14.37 13.77
C VAL A 30 0.14 -13.18 14.70
N SER A 31 1.15 -13.23 15.54
CA SER A 31 1.52 -12.16 16.45
C SER A 31 1.84 -10.86 15.72
N ALA A 32 2.53 -10.96 14.58
CA ALA A 32 2.83 -9.81 13.74
C ALA A 32 1.54 -9.20 13.16
N ILE A 33 0.64 -10.04 12.62
CA ILE A 33 -0.65 -9.56 12.09
C ILE A 33 -1.46 -8.88 13.19
N SER A 34 -1.53 -9.49 14.36
CA SER A 34 -2.22 -8.91 15.50
C SER A 34 -1.63 -7.55 15.88
N GLY A 35 -0.31 -7.44 15.90
CA GLY A 35 0.39 -6.18 16.19
C GLY A 35 0.08 -5.10 15.15
N TYR A 36 0.00 -5.47 13.89
CA TYR A 36 -0.36 -4.53 12.81
C TYR A 36 -1.81 -4.06 12.94
N GLU A 37 -2.74 -4.98 13.22
CA GLU A 37 -4.17 -4.65 13.35
C GLU A 37 -4.47 -3.79 14.56
N SER A 38 -3.68 -3.93 15.63
CA SER A 38 -3.84 -3.14 16.85
C SER A 38 -3.02 -1.85 16.86
N ASN A 39 -2.27 -1.57 15.80
CA ASN A 39 -1.38 -0.40 15.67
C ASN A 39 -0.24 -0.38 16.70
N VAL A 40 0.06 -1.53 17.31
CA VAL A 40 1.24 -1.68 18.17
C VAL A 40 2.51 -1.69 17.33
N GLN A 41 2.43 -2.25 16.13
CA GLN A 41 3.51 -2.28 15.17
C GLN A 41 3.02 -1.72 13.83
N THR A 42 3.92 -1.05 13.11
CA THR A 42 3.65 -0.60 11.75
C THR A 42 4.29 -1.59 10.79
N PRO A 43 3.52 -2.16 9.83
CA PRO A 43 4.11 -3.08 8.87
C PRO A 43 5.14 -2.35 8.00
N PRO A 44 6.32 -2.97 7.78
CA PRO A 44 7.26 -2.43 6.79
C PRO A 44 6.61 -2.33 5.41
N THR A 45 7.14 -1.47 4.57
CA THR A 45 6.55 -1.20 3.25
C THR A 45 6.41 -2.45 2.40
N ASP A 46 7.43 -3.32 2.38
CA ASP A 46 7.40 -4.57 1.63
C ASP A 46 6.31 -5.52 2.15
N VAL A 47 6.14 -5.57 3.46
CA VAL A 47 5.08 -6.38 4.08
C VAL A 47 3.71 -5.81 3.73
N LEU A 48 3.55 -4.50 3.77
CA LEU A 48 2.29 -3.84 3.44
C LEU A 48 1.90 -4.08 1.97
N ILE A 49 2.86 -4.06 1.06
CA ILE A 49 2.65 -4.40 -0.35
C ILE A 49 2.16 -5.85 -0.47
N SER A 50 2.79 -6.78 0.24
CA SER A 50 2.37 -8.19 0.23
C SER A 50 0.95 -8.36 0.76
N ILE A 51 0.62 -7.67 1.83
CA ILE A 51 -0.74 -7.67 2.40
C ILE A 51 -1.75 -7.16 1.37
N ALA A 52 -1.46 -6.05 0.73
CA ALA A 52 -2.33 -5.47 -0.29
C ALA A 52 -2.57 -6.44 -1.45
N GLN A 53 -1.52 -7.14 -1.88
CA GLN A 53 -1.63 -8.14 -2.95
C GLN A 53 -2.53 -9.30 -2.54
N VAL A 54 -2.33 -9.84 -1.34
CA VAL A 54 -3.13 -10.97 -0.84
C VAL A 54 -4.60 -10.59 -0.68
N LEU A 55 -4.86 -9.37 -0.22
CA LEU A 55 -6.22 -8.89 0.03
C LEU A 55 -6.87 -8.24 -1.20
N HIS A 56 -6.15 -8.16 -2.33
CA HIS A 56 -6.64 -7.60 -3.60
C HIS A 56 -7.14 -6.16 -3.46
N VAL A 57 -6.34 -5.34 -2.79
CA VAL A 57 -6.61 -3.90 -2.67
C VAL A 57 -5.36 -3.12 -3.09
N PRO A 58 -5.52 -1.90 -3.57
CA PRO A 58 -4.35 -1.06 -3.84
C PRO A 58 -3.68 -0.64 -2.54
N ILE A 59 -2.40 -0.36 -2.59
CA ILE A 59 -1.65 0.09 -1.39
C ILE A 59 -2.26 1.37 -0.81
N THR A 60 -2.88 2.20 -1.63
CA THR A 60 -3.55 3.42 -1.23
C THR A 60 -4.74 3.19 -0.30
N TYR A 61 -5.24 1.96 -0.25
CA TYR A 61 -6.26 1.59 0.73
C TYR A 61 -5.74 1.72 2.16
N PHE A 62 -4.46 1.45 2.38
CA PHE A 62 -3.85 1.47 3.71
C PHE A 62 -3.19 2.80 4.05
N VAL A 63 -2.69 3.53 3.06
CA VAL A 63 -1.92 4.75 3.27
C VAL A 63 -2.47 5.88 2.42
N ASP A 64 -2.48 7.08 2.99
CA ASP A 64 -2.84 8.29 2.26
C ASP A 64 -1.58 8.87 1.61
N LEU A 65 -1.23 8.30 0.45
CA LEU A 65 -0.06 8.73 -0.29
C LEU A 65 -0.19 10.16 -0.81
N SER A 66 -1.41 10.64 -1.07
CA SER A 66 -1.61 11.99 -1.59
C SER A 66 -1.15 13.05 -0.60
N SER A 67 -1.43 12.86 0.67
CA SER A 67 -1.01 13.75 1.75
C SER A 67 0.52 13.78 1.90
N GLU A 68 1.14 12.60 1.96
CA GLU A 68 2.58 12.45 2.08
C GLU A 68 3.32 12.99 0.86
N ILE A 69 2.81 12.72 -0.33
CA ILE A 69 3.39 13.18 -1.58
C ILE A 69 3.33 14.71 -1.66
N SER A 70 2.20 15.31 -1.31
CA SER A 70 2.06 16.76 -1.29
C SER A 70 3.05 17.42 -0.33
N TYR A 71 3.27 16.82 0.83
CA TYR A 71 4.21 17.30 1.81
C TYR A 71 5.65 17.23 1.29
N SER A 72 6.00 16.14 0.61
CA SER A 72 7.34 15.91 0.06
C SER A 72 7.60 16.65 -1.25
N ALA A 73 6.56 17.09 -1.95
CA ALA A 73 6.67 17.67 -3.29
C ALA A 73 7.47 18.98 -3.34
N LYS A 74 7.64 19.66 -2.23
CA LYS A 74 8.37 20.92 -2.16
C LYS A 74 9.83 20.82 -2.55
N GLY A 75 10.40 19.63 -2.48
CA GLY A 75 11.81 19.39 -2.82
C GLY A 75 12.01 18.50 -4.03
N LEU A 76 10.96 18.21 -4.81
CA LEU A 76 11.04 17.26 -5.91
C LEU A 76 11.56 17.91 -7.19
N SER A 77 12.34 17.15 -7.96
CA SER A 77 12.71 17.52 -9.32
C SER A 77 11.51 17.43 -10.26
N ASP A 78 11.63 18.06 -11.44
CA ASP A 78 10.57 18.01 -12.46
C ASP A 78 10.27 16.58 -12.90
N GLU A 79 11.30 15.74 -12.99
CA GLU A 79 11.17 14.34 -13.35
C GLU A 79 10.37 13.56 -12.29
N GLN A 80 10.64 13.79 -11.02
CA GLN A 80 9.90 13.19 -9.91
C GLN A 80 8.44 13.64 -9.90
N ARG A 81 8.18 14.91 -10.20
CA ARG A 81 6.81 15.44 -10.31
C ARG A 81 6.02 14.77 -11.43
N LYS A 82 6.65 14.58 -12.58
CA LYS A 82 6.01 13.88 -13.71
C LYS A 82 5.63 12.45 -13.32
N PHE A 83 6.50 11.78 -12.59
CA PHE A 83 6.23 10.43 -12.10
C PHE A 83 5.03 10.41 -11.16
N LEU A 84 4.95 11.37 -10.23
CA LEU A 84 3.83 11.50 -9.32
C LEU A 84 2.51 11.77 -10.05
N ASP A 85 2.53 12.62 -11.06
CA ASP A 85 1.34 12.91 -11.87
C ASP A 85 0.84 11.65 -12.56
N LEU A 86 1.75 10.84 -13.13
CA LEU A 86 1.40 9.55 -13.73
C LEU A 86 0.82 8.59 -12.70
N PHE A 87 1.40 8.56 -11.50
CA PHE A 87 0.93 7.72 -10.41
C PHE A 87 -0.51 8.06 -10.02
N PHE A 88 -0.81 9.35 -9.84
CA PHE A 88 -2.16 9.79 -9.50
C PHE A 88 -3.14 9.49 -10.63
N GLU A 89 -2.74 9.66 -11.87
CA GLU A 89 -3.57 9.36 -13.02
C GLU A 89 -3.96 7.87 -13.06
N GLU A 90 -3.00 6.98 -12.84
CA GLU A 90 -3.26 5.53 -12.80
C GLU A 90 -4.19 5.13 -11.65
N ILE A 91 -4.04 5.74 -10.48
CA ILE A 91 -4.88 5.44 -9.31
C ILE A 91 -6.32 5.91 -9.51
N THR A 92 -6.51 7.07 -10.13
CA THR A 92 -7.83 7.68 -10.29
C THR A 92 -8.58 7.21 -11.51
N THR A 93 -7.91 6.56 -12.46
CA THR A 93 -8.55 6.07 -13.69
C THR A 93 -9.23 4.72 -13.44
N PRO A 94 -10.56 4.62 -13.66
CA PRO A 94 -11.24 3.33 -13.52
C PRO A 94 -10.72 2.33 -14.57
N SER A 95 -10.47 1.11 -14.13
CA SER A 95 -9.95 0.06 -14.99
C SER A 95 -10.99 -1.05 -15.17
N GLU A 96 -11.07 -1.57 -16.39
CA GLU A 96 -11.93 -2.69 -16.71
C GLU A 96 -11.31 -4.04 -16.33
N THR A 97 -9.98 -4.09 -16.11
CA THR A 97 -9.26 -5.31 -15.74
C THR A 97 -8.48 -5.08 -14.44
N SER A 98 -9.04 -5.61 -13.35
CA SER A 98 -8.49 -5.36 -12.02
C SER A 98 -7.09 -5.94 -11.78
N GLU A 99 -6.76 -7.09 -12.38
CA GLU A 99 -5.44 -7.73 -12.19
C GLU A 99 -4.31 -6.93 -12.84
N GLU A 100 -4.52 -6.51 -14.07
CA GLU A 100 -3.52 -5.76 -14.82
C GLU A 100 -3.24 -4.40 -14.17
N LEU A 101 -4.29 -3.74 -13.71
CA LEU A 101 -4.17 -2.47 -13.00
C LEU A 101 -3.40 -2.64 -11.68
N SER A 102 -3.69 -3.71 -10.94
CA SER A 102 -3.02 -3.99 -9.67
C SER A 102 -1.50 -4.15 -9.85
N ASN A 103 -1.06 -4.86 -10.89
CA ASN A 103 0.35 -5.02 -11.19
C ASN A 103 1.02 -3.69 -11.57
N ARG A 104 0.34 -2.86 -12.36
CA ARG A 104 0.85 -1.53 -12.71
C ARG A 104 0.94 -0.63 -11.49
N GLN A 105 -0.03 -0.65 -10.62
CA GLN A 105 -0.02 0.13 -9.39
C GLN A 105 1.14 -0.27 -8.48
N ILE A 106 1.40 -1.56 -8.35
CA ILE A 106 2.51 -2.07 -7.54
C ILE A 106 3.85 -1.62 -8.11
N GLU A 107 4.00 -1.69 -9.43
CA GLU A 107 5.23 -1.25 -10.09
C GLU A 107 5.45 0.25 -9.91
N ILE A 108 4.42 1.05 -10.05
CA ILE A 108 4.49 2.50 -9.84
C ILE A 108 4.88 2.82 -8.39
N VAL A 109 4.27 2.16 -7.42
CA VAL A 109 4.61 2.33 -6.00
C VAL A 109 6.06 1.95 -5.76
N ARG A 110 6.51 0.84 -6.33
CA ARG A 110 7.90 0.39 -6.18
C ARG A 110 8.89 1.43 -6.73
N GLN A 111 8.64 1.95 -7.91
CA GLN A 111 9.48 2.98 -8.51
C GLN A 111 9.45 4.28 -7.72
N LEU A 112 8.28 4.65 -7.20
CA LEU A 112 8.12 5.82 -6.35
C LEU A 112 8.97 5.70 -5.08
N LEU A 113 8.96 4.53 -4.45
CA LEU A 113 9.76 4.26 -3.26
C LEU A 113 11.26 4.35 -3.56
N ILE A 114 11.68 3.85 -4.72
CA ILE A 114 13.09 3.96 -5.16
C ILE A 114 13.49 5.43 -5.33
N LEU A 115 12.64 6.23 -5.97
CA LEU A 115 12.90 7.66 -6.16
C LEU A 115 13.05 8.41 -4.84
N PHE A 116 12.21 8.11 -3.87
CA PHE A 116 12.25 8.76 -2.58
C PHE A 116 13.34 8.20 -1.65
N SER A 117 13.75 6.97 -1.83
CA SER A 117 14.79 6.35 -1.01
C SER A 117 16.20 6.86 -1.34
N ASN A 118 16.38 7.48 -2.50
CA ASN A 118 17.68 8.02 -2.96
C ASN A 118 17.95 9.43 -2.43
N HIS A 119 17.17 9.87 -1.51
CA HIS A 119 17.43 11.11 -0.78
C HIS A 119 18.16 10.81 0.53
#